data_ab94f7524381c298315d3154d0221284
#
_entry.id   ab94f7524381c298315d3154d0221284
#
_cell.length_a   1.000
_cell.length_b   1.000
_cell.length_c   1.000
_cell.angle_alpha   90.00
_cell.angle_beta   90.00
_cell.angle_gamma   90.00
#
_symmetry.space_group_name_H-M   'P 1'
#
loop_
_entity.id
_entity.type
_entity.pdbx_description
1 polymer ?
#
loop_
_entity_poly.entity_id
_entity_poly.type
_entity_poly.pdbx_seq_one_letter_code
_entity_poly.pdbx_strand_id
1 'polypeptide(L)'
;MKAKAAVFMGEKKPFEIREFEITKPPKGYAQMKLIASGICGTDIHMHNGKLAVAAPSIIGHEFIGRISDADPEEAASFGLKIGDNVIADIAVPCGECLLCKSGDDANCVNMKVTNGGSIDEAPYLYGGYTEVNYTPLANLIRIPDSIDPAVAAIFACPGPTAMHAFHLARLAGVDFTKIRSAVVQGLGPVGCFAVMYLHAIGIESVYAITAGNNEEREALAKKLGAKEVLNLTAMGTEAVTQRLQKENGGLGVDLCFEASGAPSAVVQGMDILRNRGVYLVPGQYSNSGGVVIQPQMITFKALHIIGSSQYSM
;
A
#
# COMPACT_ATOMS: atom_id res chain seq x y z
N MET A 1 -9.83 -1.03 32.80
CA MET A 1 -8.48 -0.62 32.34
C MET A 1 -8.68 0.34 31.18
N LYS A 2 -7.73 1.28 30.99
CA LYS A 2 -7.81 2.24 29.90
C LYS A 2 -6.61 2.10 28.96
N ALA A 3 -6.82 2.48 27.71
CA ALA A 3 -5.79 2.59 26.68
C ALA A 3 -5.80 3.99 26.07
N LYS A 4 -4.63 4.49 25.71
CA LYS A 4 -4.48 5.77 25.01
C LYS A 4 -4.60 5.60 23.52
N ALA A 5 -5.17 6.61 22.86
CA ALA A 5 -5.21 6.73 21.42
C ALA A 5 -4.93 8.17 20.98
N ALA A 6 -4.29 8.32 19.84
CA ALA A 6 -4.16 9.59 19.15
C ALA A 6 -5.38 9.78 18.22
N VAL A 7 -6.28 10.66 18.64
CA VAL A 7 -7.51 10.96 17.93
C VAL A 7 -7.28 12.04 16.88
N PHE A 8 -7.60 11.74 15.64
CA PHE A 8 -7.62 12.68 14.54
C PHE A 8 -8.82 13.63 14.69
N MET A 9 -8.55 14.92 14.84
CA MET A 9 -9.56 15.95 15.11
C MET A 9 -10.06 16.68 13.86
N GLY A 10 -9.63 16.25 12.70
CA GLY A 10 -9.96 16.85 11.41
C GLY A 10 -8.74 17.45 10.70
N GLU A 11 -9.01 17.90 9.47
CA GLU A 11 -7.99 18.44 8.56
C GLU A 11 -7.14 19.52 9.23
N LYS A 12 -5.81 19.38 9.12
CA LYS A 12 -4.78 20.30 9.63
C LYS A 12 -4.87 20.63 11.13
N LYS A 13 -5.67 19.88 11.89
CA LYS A 13 -5.75 20.03 13.34
C LYS A 13 -4.75 19.08 14.02
N PRO A 14 -4.20 19.47 15.19
CA PRO A 14 -3.42 18.57 16.01
C PRO A 14 -4.22 17.33 16.40
N PHE A 15 -3.54 16.19 16.54
CA PHE A 15 -4.11 15.01 17.18
C PHE A 15 -4.29 15.27 18.68
N GLU A 16 -5.35 14.72 19.26
CA GLU A 16 -5.56 14.73 20.70
C GLU A 16 -5.30 13.35 21.29
N ILE A 17 -4.52 13.27 22.35
CA ILE A 17 -4.36 12.02 23.10
C ILE A 17 -5.53 11.89 24.06
N ARG A 18 -6.33 10.84 23.86
CA ARG A 18 -7.49 10.51 24.69
C ARG A 18 -7.36 9.11 25.28
N GLU A 19 -8.01 8.88 26.42
CA GLU A 19 -8.10 7.58 27.08
C GLU A 19 -9.48 6.98 26.89
N PHE A 20 -9.52 5.70 26.54
CA PHE A 20 -10.74 4.92 26.32
C PHE A 20 -10.77 3.71 27.23
N GLU A 21 -11.96 3.31 27.68
CA GLU A 21 -12.14 2.07 28.43
C GLU A 21 -11.89 0.87 27.54
N ILE A 22 -11.11 -0.09 28.06
CA ILE A 22 -10.90 -1.38 27.41
C ILE A 22 -12.11 -2.24 27.73
N THR A 23 -12.83 -2.70 26.71
CA THR A 23 -13.99 -3.58 26.80
C THR A 23 -13.63 -5.00 26.38
N LYS A 24 -14.55 -5.95 26.55
CA LYS A 24 -14.40 -7.26 25.91
C LYS A 24 -14.55 -7.12 24.40
N PRO A 25 -13.82 -7.92 23.61
CA PRO A 25 -13.99 -7.90 22.17
C PRO A 25 -15.42 -8.32 21.79
N PRO A 26 -16.02 -7.65 20.79
CA PRO A 26 -17.28 -8.11 20.21
C PRO A 26 -17.12 -9.51 19.58
N LYS A 27 -18.23 -10.20 19.37
CA LYS A 27 -18.25 -11.49 18.67
C LYS A 27 -17.56 -11.37 17.30
N GLY A 28 -16.69 -12.31 16.98
CA GLY A 28 -15.92 -12.31 15.73
C GLY A 28 -14.71 -11.36 15.71
N TYR A 29 -14.39 -10.71 16.83
CA TYR A 29 -13.27 -9.77 16.94
C TYR A 29 -12.21 -10.29 17.92
N ALA A 30 -10.97 -9.90 17.67
CA ALA A 30 -9.89 -9.97 18.65
C ALA A 30 -9.57 -8.58 19.20
N GLN A 31 -9.22 -8.55 20.49
CA GLN A 31 -8.50 -7.43 21.08
C GLN A 31 -7.01 -7.65 20.89
N MET A 32 -6.31 -6.65 20.41
CA MET A 32 -4.87 -6.69 20.23
C MET A 32 -4.18 -5.60 21.06
N LYS A 33 -3.07 -5.96 21.70
CA LYS A 33 -2.12 -4.99 22.22
C LYS A 33 -1.17 -4.65 21.09
N LEU A 34 -1.14 -3.39 20.64
CA LEU A 34 -0.34 -2.99 19.50
C LEU A 34 1.16 -3.00 19.83
N ILE A 35 1.96 -3.46 18.89
CA ILE A 35 3.43 -3.50 18.93
C ILE A 35 3.98 -2.30 18.17
N ALA A 36 3.45 -2.06 16.98
CA ALA A 36 3.81 -0.92 16.14
C ALA A 36 2.67 -0.57 15.19
N SER A 37 2.67 0.68 14.74
CA SER A 37 1.82 1.16 13.66
C SER A 37 2.64 2.05 12.74
N GLY A 38 2.65 1.75 11.44
CA GLY A 38 3.24 2.60 10.42
C GLY A 38 2.43 3.86 10.20
N ILE A 39 3.07 4.86 9.62
CA ILE A 39 2.43 6.09 9.14
C ILE A 39 2.46 6.04 7.61
N CYS A 40 1.30 5.82 7.01
CA CYS A 40 1.14 5.79 5.57
C CYS A 40 1.09 7.20 4.96
N GLY A 41 1.45 7.31 3.68
CA GLY A 41 1.15 8.51 2.90
C GLY A 41 -0.34 8.87 2.91
N THR A 42 -1.21 7.89 2.99
CA THR A 42 -2.68 8.06 3.12
C THR A 42 -3.05 8.84 4.37
N ASP A 43 -2.42 8.58 5.52
CA ASP A 43 -2.70 9.30 6.77
C ASP A 43 -2.30 10.78 6.65
N ILE A 44 -1.18 11.06 5.98
CA ILE A 44 -0.72 12.42 5.68
C ILE A 44 -1.70 13.12 4.73
N HIS A 45 -2.23 12.39 3.74
CA HIS A 45 -3.23 12.93 2.81
C HIS A 45 -4.56 13.23 3.49
N MET A 46 -5.01 12.38 4.43
CA MET A 46 -6.17 12.63 5.28
C MET A 46 -5.95 13.88 6.15
N HIS A 47 -4.79 13.97 6.79
CA HIS A 47 -4.47 15.13 7.63
C HIS A 47 -4.40 16.43 6.82
N ASN A 48 -3.97 16.38 5.56
CA ASN A 48 -3.91 17.55 4.67
C ASN A 48 -5.23 17.84 3.94
N GLY A 49 -6.30 17.07 4.17
CA GLY A 49 -7.62 17.27 3.54
C GLY A 49 -7.72 16.79 2.09
N LYS A 50 -6.75 16.01 1.60
CA LYS A 50 -6.81 15.43 0.24
C LYS A 50 -7.72 14.21 0.15
N LEU A 51 -7.87 13.48 1.26
CA LEU A 51 -8.78 12.35 1.40
C LEU A 51 -9.73 12.60 2.56
N ALA A 52 -11.02 12.48 2.30
CA ALA A 52 -12.05 12.65 3.32
C ALA A 52 -12.03 11.48 4.31
N VAL A 53 -12.06 11.80 5.59
CA VAL A 53 -12.23 10.85 6.69
C VAL A 53 -13.08 11.49 7.78
N ALA A 54 -13.90 10.68 8.44
CA ALA A 54 -14.72 11.17 9.56
C ALA A 54 -13.82 11.68 10.69
N ALA A 55 -14.23 12.77 11.33
CA ALA A 55 -13.56 13.33 12.50
C ALA A 55 -14.61 13.69 13.56
N PRO A 56 -14.36 13.42 14.84
CA PRO A 56 -13.15 12.79 15.38
C PRO A 56 -13.10 11.28 15.10
N SER A 57 -11.90 10.72 14.87
CA SER A 57 -11.70 9.28 14.64
C SER A 57 -10.27 8.85 15.03
N ILE A 58 -10.04 7.55 15.17
CA ILE A 58 -8.70 7.01 15.32
C ILE A 58 -8.29 6.44 13.96
N ILE A 59 -7.37 7.11 13.27
CA ILE A 59 -6.83 6.67 11.99
C ILE A 59 -5.62 5.75 12.19
N GLY A 60 -4.92 5.42 11.11
CA GLY A 60 -3.83 4.45 11.09
C GLY A 60 -4.35 3.08 10.63
N HIS A 61 -3.64 2.47 9.70
CA HIS A 61 -4.05 1.22 9.05
C HIS A 61 -2.86 0.29 8.75
N GLU A 62 -1.67 0.64 9.20
CA GLU A 62 -0.45 -0.18 9.03
C GLU A 62 0.00 -0.73 10.39
N PHE A 63 -0.86 -1.51 11.06
CA PHE A 63 -0.57 -1.90 12.42
C PHE A 63 -0.44 -3.42 12.61
N ILE A 64 0.36 -3.73 13.58
CA ILE A 64 0.62 -5.08 14.07
C ILE A 64 0.46 -5.12 15.58
N GLY A 65 0.05 -6.25 16.08
CA GLY A 65 -0.17 -6.42 17.50
C GLY A 65 -0.09 -7.88 17.95
N ARG A 66 -0.25 -8.07 19.24
CA ARG A 66 -0.40 -9.39 19.85
C ARG A 66 -1.84 -9.55 20.30
N ILE A 67 -2.48 -10.66 19.93
CA ILE A 67 -3.83 -10.99 20.42
C ILE A 67 -3.78 -11.10 21.94
N SER A 68 -4.52 -10.24 22.62
CA SER A 68 -4.58 -10.19 24.09
C SER A 68 -5.89 -10.77 24.64
N ASP A 69 -6.96 -10.74 23.84
CA ASP A 69 -8.26 -11.34 24.18
C ASP A 69 -9.06 -11.65 22.90
N ALA A 70 -9.71 -12.78 22.86
CA ALA A 70 -10.64 -13.22 21.82
C ALA A 70 -11.41 -14.45 22.33
N ASP A 71 -12.54 -14.77 21.72
CA ASP A 71 -13.15 -16.08 21.92
C ASP A 71 -12.21 -17.16 21.36
N PRO A 72 -11.80 -18.16 22.20
CA PRO A 72 -10.81 -19.14 21.76
C PRO A 72 -11.28 -20.05 20.62
N GLU A 73 -12.58 -20.38 20.56
CA GLU A 73 -13.14 -21.25 19.52
C GLU A 73 -13.23 -20.48 18.20
N GLU A 74 -13.69 -19.23 18.25
CA GLU A 74 -13.72 -18.36 17.09
C GLU A 74 -12.30 -18.10 16.56
N ALA A 75 -11.33 -17.76 17.42
CA ALA A 75 -9.94 -17.54 17.01
C ALA A 75 -9.34 -18.80 16.35
N ALA A 76 -9.57 -19.98 16.92
CA ALA A 76 -9.08 -21.24 16.39
C ALA A 76 -9.64 -21.55 14.98
N SER A 77 -10.87 -21.11 14.67
CA SER A 77 -11.46 -21.29 13.33
C SER A 77 -10.71 -20.51 12.24
N PHE A 78 -9.98 -19.48 12.60
CA PHE A 78 -9.07 -18.70 11.72
C PHE A 78 -7.60 -19.12 11.87
N GLY A 79 -7.29 -20.20 12.58
CA GLY A 79 -5.92 -20.65 12.85
C GLY A 79 -5.14 -19.73 13.79
N LEU A 80 -5.85 -18.96 14.62
CA LEU A 80 -5.31 -17.97 15.55
C LEU A 80 -5.52 -18.42 17.01
N LYS A 81 -4.71 -17.86 17.92
CA LYS A 81 -4.86 -18.03 19.36
C LYS A 81 -4.39 -16.79 20.11
N ILE A 82 -4.82 -16.65 21.36
CA ILE A 82 -4.30 -15.63 22.28
C ILE A 82 -2.78 -15.77 22.39
N GLY A 83 -2.08 -14.64 22.29
CA GLY A 83 -0.62 -14.58 22.31
C GLY A 83 0.04 -14.56 20.92
N ASP A 84 -0.67 -14.87 19.85
CA ASP A 84 -0.12 -14.76 18.49
C ASP A 84 0.17 -13.29 18.13
N ASN A 85 1.29 -13.08 17.45
CA ASN A 85 1.57 -11.82 16.79
C ASN A 85 0.88 -11.81 15.41
N VAL A 86 0.16 -10.73 15.12
CA VAL A 86 -0.67 -10.63 13.91
C VAL A 86 -0.54 -9.29 13.22
N ILE A 87 -0.73 -9.31 11.91
CA ILE A 87 -0.93 -8.14 11.06
C ILE A 87 -2.43 -8.00 10.82
N ALA A 88 -2.95 -6.78 10.84
CA ALA A 88 -4.32 -6.51 10.45
C ALA A 88 -4.40 -6.09 8.98
N ASP A 89 -5.23 -6.79 8.20
CA ASP A 89 -5.67 -6.31 6.89
C ASP A 89 -6.73 -5.24 7.08
N ILE A 90 -6.57 -4.11 6.39
CA ILE A 90 -7.49 -2.97 6.46
C ILE A 90 -8.82 -3.25 5.76
N ALA A 91 -8.82 -4.03 4.68
CA ALA A 91 -9.96 -4.22 3.81
C ALA A 91 -10.98 -5.22 4.39
N VAL A 92 -12.24 -4.81 4.47
CA VAL A 92 -13.36 -5.67 4.87
C VAL A 92 -14.38 -5.72 3.72
N PRO A 93 -14.18 -6.63 2.74
CA PRO A 93 -15.10 -6.78 1.62
C PRO A 93 -16.46 -7.31 2.08
N CYS A 94 -17.53 -6.97 1.37
CA CYS A 94 -18.88 -7.36 1.77
C CYS A 94 -19.23 -8.84 1.55
N GLY A 95 -18.45 -9.56 0.74
CA GLY A 95 -18.65 -10.98 0.41
C GLY A 95 -19.81 -11.29 -0.54
N GLU A 96 -20.69 -10.31 -0.85
CA GLU A 96 -21.94 -10.58 -1.57
C GLU A 96 -22.14 -9.80 -2.88
N CYS A 97 -21.37 -8.75 -3.14
CA CYS A 97 -21.43 -8.04 -4.42
C CYS A 97 -20.84 -8.88 -5.56
N LEU A 98 -21.08 -8.46 -6.81
CA LEU A 98 -20.61 -9.16 -8.00
C LEU A 98 -19.08 -9.39 -7.96
N LEU A 99 -18.31 -8.36 -7.58
CA LEU A 99 -16.84 -8.45 -7.54
C LEU A 99 -16.37 -9.44 -6.48
N CYS A 100 -16.92 -9.40 -5.26
CA CYS A 100 -16.59 -10.39 -4.23
C CYS A 100 -16.90 -11.82 -4.68
N LYS A 101 -18.07 -12.05 -5.30
CA LYS A 101 -18.47 -13.37 -5.80
C LYS A 101 -17.63 -13.86 -6.98
N SER A 102 -16.99 -12.96 -7.72
CA SER A 102 -16.07 -13.31 -8.81
C SER A 102 -14.62 -13.52 -8.36
N GLY A 103 -14.33 -13.32 -7.06
CA GLY A 103 -12.99 -13.45 -6.50
C GLY A 103 -12.14 -12.18 -6.61
N ASP A 104 -12.76 -11.04 -6.93
CA ASP A 104 -12.13 -9.72 -6.96
C ASP A 104 -12.67 -8.84 -5.81
N ASP A 105 -12.50 -9.32 -4.60
CA ASP A 105 -12.99 -8.68 -3.39
C ASP A 105 -12.22 -7.41 -2.99
N ALA A 106 -10.97 -7.28 -3.45
CA ALA A 106 -10.20 -6.05 -3.32
C ALA A 106 -10.87 -4.83 -3.99
N ASN A 107 -11.72 -5.06 -5.00
CA ASN A 107 -12.51 -4.02 -5.66
C ASN A 107 -13.98 -4.02 -5.21
N CYS A 108 -14.28 -4.50 -4.01
CA CYS A 108 -15.62 -4.54 -3.45
C CYS A 108 -16.28 -3.16 -3.47
N VAL A 109 -17.49 -3.06 -4.05
CA VAL A 109 -18.23 -1.79 -4.15
C VAL A 109 -18.82 -1.32 -2.81
N ASN A 110 -18.91 -2.23 -1.83
CA ASN A 110 -19.37 -1.96 -0.47
C ASN A 110 -18.25 -2.17 0.56
N MET A 111 -17.00 -1.87 0.15
CA MET A 111 -15.83 -2.04 1.00
C MET A 111 -15.99 -1.29 2.32
N LYS A 112 -15.77 -1.98 3.43
CA LYS A 112 -15.58 -1.40 4.76
C LYS A 112 -14.10 -1.48 5.14
N VAL A 113 -13.73 -0.80 6.20
CA VAL A 113 -12.35 -0.79 6.70
C VAL A 113 -12.33 -1.12 8.20
N THR A 114 -11.29 -1.83 8.63
CA THR A 114 -11.15 -2.26 10.03
C THR A 114 -11.01 -1.08 11.00
N ASN A 115 -10.47 0.05 10.53
CA ASN A 115 -10.31 1.28 11.31
C ASN A 115 -11.48 2.28 11.18
N GLY A 116 -12.61 1.86 10.62
CA GLY A 116 -13.77 2.73 10.35
C GLY A 116 -14.80 2.83 11.50
N GLY A 117 -14.48 2.35 12.69
CA GLY A 117 -15.40 2.37 13.82
C GLY A 117 -15.48 3.73 14.55
N SER A 118 -16.59 3.95 15.27
CA SER A 118 -16.83 5.17 16.06
C SER A 118 -15.98 5.18 17.33
N ILE A 119 -15.49 6.36 17.71
CA ILE A 119 -14.84 6.57 19.01
C ILE A 119 -15.84 6.84 20.15
N ASP A 120 -17.11 6.97 19.84
CA ASP A 120 -18.18 7.27 20.80
C ASP A 120 -18.96 6.01 21.20
N GLU A 121 -18.73 4.89 20.52
CA GLU A 121 -19.41 3.61 20.75
C GLU A 121 -18.38 2.50 21.03
N ALA A 122 -18.65 1.64 22.05
CA ALA A 122 -17.79 0.52 22.35
C ALA A 122 -17.63 -0.43 21.14
N PRO A 123 -16.45 -0.95 20.90
CA PRO A 123 -15.23 -0.91 21.72
C PRO A 123 -14.31 0.30 21.49
N TYR A 124 -14.69 1.34 20.77
CA TYR A 124 -14.03 2.64 20.56
C TYR A 124 -12.71 2.61 19.76
N LEU A 125 -11.89 1.58 19.93
CA LEU A 125 -10.46 1.54 19.55
C LEU A 125 -10.27 0.71 18.26
N TYR A 126 -10.59 1.26 17.11
CA TYR A 126 -10.53 0.55 15.83
C TYR A 126 -9.32 0.87 14.97
N GLY A 127 -8.72 2.06 15.10
CA GLY A 127 -7.56 2.46 14.30
C GLY A 127 -6.22 2.02 14.85
N GLY A 128 -5.16 2.24 14.08
CA GLY A 128 -3.79 1.82 14.44
C GLY A 128 -3.06 2.78 15.37
N TYR A 129 -3.57 4.00 15.59
CA TYR A 129 -2.89 4.97 16.46
C TYR A 129 -3.42 4.88 17.90
N THR A 130 -3.32 3.69 18.48
CA THR A 130 -3.77 3.37 19.83
C THR A 130 -2.88 2.29 20.47
N GLU A 131 -2.95 2.15 21.79
CA GLU A 131 -2.24 1.09 22.52
C GLU A 131 -2.95 -0.27 22.42
N VAL A 132 -4.29 -0.25 22.25
CA VAL A 132 -5.15 -1.44 22.11
C VAL A 132 -6.09 -1.25 20.94
N ASN A 133 -6.27 -2.28 20.14
CA ASN A 133 -7.13 -2.24 18.95
C ASN A 133 -8.09 -3.43 18.93
N TYR A 134 -9.24 -3.26 18.29
CA TYR A 134 -10.21 -4.33 18.04
C TYR A 134 -10.37 -4.52 16.53
N THR A 135 -9.97 -5.72 16.04
CA THR A 135 -10.05 -6.07 14.62
C THR A 135 -10.84 -7.38 14.45
N PRO A 136 -11.66 -7.51 13.38
CA PRO A 136 -12.28 -8.78 13.06
C PRO A 136 -11.23 -9.89 12.91
N LEU A 137 -11.52 -11.07 13.46
CA LEU A 137 -10.63 -12.23 13.37
C LEU A 137 -10.32 -12.62 11.92
N ALA A 138 -11.29 -12.46 11.02
CA ALA A 138 -11.14 -12.71 9.59
C ALA A 138 -10.11 -11.79 8.90
N ASN A 139 -9.75 -10.67 9.52
CA ASN A 139 -8.78 -9.70 8.99
C ASN A 139 -7.40 -9.82 9.65
N LEU A 140 -7.15 -10.87 10.41
CA LEU A 140 -5.89 -11.05 11.11
C LEU A 140 -5.04 -12.14 10.47
N ILE A 141 -3.80 -11.79 10.14
CA ILE A 141 -2.81 -12.70 9.57
C ILE A 141 -1.73 -12.96 10.62
N ARG A 142 -1.51 -14.23 10.96
CA ARG A 142 -0.45 -14.61 11.90
C ARG A 142 0.94 -14.30 11.31
N ILE A 143 1.77 -13.62 12.09
CA ILE A 143 3.18 -13.39 11.76
C ILE A 143 3.96 -14.65 12.13
N PRO A 144 4.78 -15.22 11.21
CA PRO A 144 5.66 -16.34 11.54
C PRO A 144 6.62 -15.99 12.69
N ASP A 145 6.88 -16.95 13.59
CA ASP A 145 7.71 -16.74 14.78
C ASP A 145 9.17 -16.37 14.44
N SER A 146 9.61 -16.62 13.19
CA SER A 146 10.94 -16.26 12.68
C SER A 146 11.07 -14.80 12.26
N ILE A 147 9.96 -14.05 12.21
CA ILE A 147 9.94 -12.63 11.78
C ILE A 147 9.74 -11.74 13.01
N ASP A 148 10.59 -10.74 13.16
CA ASP A 148 10.37 -9.69 14.15
C ASP A 148 9.04 -8.97 13.82
N PRO A 149 8.08 -8.97 14.75
CA PRO A 149 6.79 -8.33 14.51
C PRO A 149 6.91 -6.85 14.09
N ALA A 150 7.84 -6.09 14.67
CA ALA A 150 8.00 -4.67 14.31
C ALA A 150 8.42 -4.49 12.84
N VAL A 151 9.26 -5.40 12.32
CA VAL A 151 9.66 -5.40 10.90
C VAL A 151 8.50 -5.81 9.99
N ALA A 152 7.59 -6.64 10.49
CA ALA A 152 6.44 -7.11 9.73
C ALA A 152 5.43 -5.99 9.37
N ALA A 153 5.52 -4.80 9.98
CA ALA A 153 4.60 -3.69 9.70
C ALA A 153 4.57 -3.27 8.23
N ILE A 154 5.67 -3.48 7.47
CA ILE A 154 5.70 -3.22 6.02
C ILE A 154 4.71 -4.09 5.24
N PHE A 155 4.32 -5.24 5.77
CA PHE A 155 3.33 -6.14 5.17
C PHE A 155 1.87 -5.79 5.53
N ALA A 156 1.66 -4.78 6.37
CA ALA A 156 0.31 -4.33 6.69
C ALA A 156 -0.32 -3.47 5.57
N CYS A 157 0.48 -2.78 4.75
CA CYS A 157 -0.02 -1.96 3.65
C CYS A 157 0.94 -1.93 2.43
N PRO A 158 2.21 -1.47 2.53
CA PRO A 158 3.05 -1.25 1.36
C PRO A 158 3.32 -2.51 0.56
N GLY A 159 3.59 -3.62 1.25
CA GLY A 159 3.84 -4.91 0.63
C GLY A 159 2.63 -5.43 -0.15
N PRO A 160 1.47 -5.64 0.48
CA PRO A 160 0.26 -6.09 -0.20
C PRO A 160 -0.18 -5.17 -1.33
N THR A 161 -0.09 -3.84 -1.17
CA THR A 161 -0.39 -2.87 -2.23
C THR A 161 0.43 -3.14 -3.50
N ALA A 162 1.75 -3.34 -3.35
CA ALA A 162 2.60 -3.65 -4.48
C ALA A 162 2.29 -5.04 -5.05
N MET A 163 2.12 -6.05 -4.20
CA MET A 163 1.84 -7.43 -4.62
C MET A 163 0.52 -7.55 -5.36
N HIS A 164 -0.51 -6.83 -4.92
CA HIS A 164 -1.81 -6.84 -5.60
C HIS A 164 -1.71 -6.26 -7.02
N ALA A 165 -0.96 -5.17 -7.23
CA ALA A 165 -0.72 -4.62 -8.56
C ALA A 165 -0.04 -5.65 -9.49
N PHE A 166 0.95 -6.40 -9.00
CA PHE A 166 1.58 -7.48 -9.75
C PHE A 166 0.64 -8.67 -9.97
N HIS A 167 -0.25 -8.95 -9.03
CA HIS A 167 -1.28 -9.98 -9.19
C HIS A 167 -2.25 -9.61 -10.31
N LEU A 168 -2.78 -8.38 -10.31
CA LEU A 168 -3.67 -7.89 -11.37
C LEU A 168 -2.98 -7.90 -12.74
N ALA A 169 -1.69 -7.60 -12.80
CA ALA A 169 -0.93 -7.73 -14.04
C ALA A 169 -0.93 -9.18 -14.58
N ARG A 170 -0.72 -10.17 -13.69
CA ARG A 170 -0.80 -11.60 -14.08
C ARG A 170 -2.19 -11.99 -14.58
N LEU A 171 -3.24 -11.55 -13.89
CA LEU A 171 -4.63 -11.79 -14.32
C LEU A 171 -4.93 -11.14 -15.67
N ALA A 172 -4.31 -9.99 -15.97
CA ALA A 172 -4.39 -9.33 -17.27
C ALA A 172 -3.51 -9.98 -18.36
N GLY A 173 -2.86 -11.11 -18.06
CA GLY A 173 -2.06 -11.87 -19.02
C GLY A 173 -0.62 -11.38 -19.17
N VAL A 174 -0.09 -10.58 -18.25
CA VAL A 174 1.32 -10.16 -18.24
C VAL A 174 2.21 -11.33 -17.85
N ASP A 175 3.08 -11.71 -18.76
CA ASP A 175 4.08 -12.74 -18.56
C ASP A 175 5.40 -12.12 -18.09
N PHE A 176 5.67 -12.19 -16.79
CA PHE A 176 6.86 -11.59 -16.18
C PHE A 176 8.17 -12.23 -16.65
N THR A 177 8.13 -13.45 -17.21
CA THR A 177 9.34 -14.08 -17.76
C THR A 177 9.83 -13.39 -19.04
N LYS A 178 8.99 -12.56 -19.66
CA LYS A 178 9.32 -11.76 -20.84
C LYS A 178 9.68 -10.31 -20.53
N ILE A 179 9.56 -9.89 -19.27
CA ILE A 179 9.96 -8.56 -18.80
C ILE A 179 11.46 -8.60 -18.48
N ARG A 180 12.26 -7.78 -19.15
CA ARG A 180 13.71 -7.67 -18.92
C ARG A 180 14.10 -6.38 -18.21
N SER A 181 13.30 -5.33 -18.43
CA SER A 181 13.55 -4.02 -17.85
C SER A 181 12.31 -3.46 -17.20
N ALA A 182 12.47 -2.90 -16.00
CA ALA A 182 11.41 -2.25 -15.27
C ALA A 182 11.88 -0.95 -14.66
N VAL A 183 10.98 0.02 -14.52
CA VAL A 183 11.21 1.25 -13.78
C VAL A 183 10.14 1.45 -12.73
N VAL A 184 10.55 1.84 -11.53
CA VAL A 184 9.68 2.20 -10.42
C VAL A 184 9.73 3.70 -10.20
N GLN A 185 8.59 4.38 -10.34
CA GLN A 185 8.46 5.82 -10.08
C GLN A 185 8.06 6.06 -8.63
N GLY A 186 8.94 6.70 -7.86
CA GLY A 186 8.76 6.96 -6.44
C GLY A 186 9.38 5.87 -5.55
N LEU A 187 10.15 6.33 -4.55
CA LEU A 187 10.85 5.48 -3.58
C LEU A 187 10.28 5.62 -2.16
N GLY A 188 8.94 5.69 -2.06
CA GLY A 188 8.23 5.42 -0.82
C GLY A 188 8.23 3.92 -0.49
N PRO A 189 7.61 3.50 0.63
CA PRO A 189 7.58 2.08 1.03
C PRO A 189 7.05 1.14 -0.06
N VAL A 190 5.97 1.52 -0.76
CA VAL A 190 5.40 0.75 -1.88
C VAL A 190 6.40 0.60 -3.04
N GLY A 191 7.06 1.71 -3.43
CA GLY A 191 8.05 1.69 -4.50
C GLY A 191 9.30 0.88 -4.14
N CYS A 192 9.80 1.01 -2.92
CA CYS A 192 10.92 0.19 -2.43
C CYS A 192 10.56 -1.30 -2.44
N PHE A 193 9.34 -1.65 -2.04
CA PHE A 193 8.86 -3.03 -2.10
C PHE A 193 8.77 -3.53 -3.55
N ALA A 194 8.29 -2.69 -4.48
CA ALA A 194 8.24 -3.03 -5.90
C ALA A 194 9.64 -3.26 -6.49
N VAL A 195 10.63 -2.43 -6.15
CA VAL A 195 12.04 -2.64 -6.56
C VAL A 195 12.54 -4.00 -6.07
N MET A 196 12.38 -4.29 -4.78
CA MET A 196 12.78 -5.55 -4.17
C MET A 196 12.12 -6.75 -4.85
N TYR A 197 10.82 -6.68 -5.08
CA TYR A 197 10.06 -7.75 -5.70
C TYR A 197 10.49 -8.01 -7.16
N LEU A 198 10.61 -6.95 -7.98
CA LEU A 198 11.04 -7.06 -9.37
C LEU A 198 12.43 -7.68 -9.48
N HIS A 199 13.35 -7.28 -8.59
CA HIS A 199 14.68 -7.89 -8.50
C HIS A 199 14.61 -9.36 -8.08
N ALA A 200 13.82 -9.69 -7.07
CA ALA A 200 13.68 -11.04 -6.54
C ALA A 200 13.09 -12.04 -7.56
N ILE A 201 12.21 -11.60 -8.46
CA ILE A 201 11.68 -12.44 -9.54
C ILE A 201 12.59 -12.51 -10.77
N GLY A 202 13.79 -11.88 -10.73
CA GLY A 202 14.81 -12.02 -11.75
C GLY A 202 14.73 -11.03 -12.92
N ILE A 203 14.10 -9.88 -12.76
CA ILE A 203 14.16 -8.82 -13.79
C ILE A 203 15.59 -8.29 -13.90
N GLU A 204 16.17 -8.37 -15.09
CA GLU A 204 17.60 -8.07 -15.34
C GLU A 204 17.97 -6.62 -15.02
N SER A 205 17.10 -5.68 -15.36
CA SER A 205 17.36 -4.26 -15.17
C SER A 205 16.18 -3.57 -14.48
N VAL A 206 16.31 -3.37 -13.17
CA VAL A 206 15.33 -2.60 -12.37
C VAL A 206 15.88 -1.21 -12.13
N TYR A 207 15.21 -0.20 -12.66
CA TYR A 207 15.52 1.22 -12.44
C TYR A 207 14.56 1.81 -11.42
N ALA A 208 14.98 2.87 -10.75
CA ALA A 208 14.10 3.63 -9.87
C ALA A 208 14.18 5.12 -10.18
N ILE A 209 13.06 5.81 -10.09
CA ILE A 209 12.98 7.27 -10.25
C ILE A 209 12.59 7.89 -8.92
N THR A 210 13.33 8.92 -8.52
CA THR A 210 13.05 9.71 -7.32
C THR A 210 13.03 11.21 -7.65
N ALA A 211 12.49 12.01 -6.73
CA ALA A 211 12.56 13.47 -6.76
C ALA A 211 13.00 14.00 -5.39
N GLY A 212 13.71 15.12 -5.40
CA GLY A 212 14.28 15.72 -4.18
C GLY A 212 15.55 15.02 -3.72
N ASN A 213 16.10 15.47 -2.59
CA ASN A 213 17.36 14.98 -2.03
C ASN A 213 17.05 14.00 -0.90
N ASN A 214 17.12 12.71 -1.18
CA ASN A 214 16.99 11.68 -0.16
C ASN A 214 17.98 10.53 -0.45
N GLU A 215 19.23 10.77 -0.10
CA GLU A 215 20.34 9.83 -0.31
C GLU A 215 20.10 8.48 0.36
N GLU A 216 19.45 8.47 1.53
CA GLU A 216 19.14 7.22 2.25
C GLU A 216 18.18 6.33 1.46
N ARG A 217 17.13 6.92 0.87
CA ARG A 217 16.18 6.16 0.02
C ARG A 217 16.82 5.69 -1.27
N GLU A 218 17.70 6.49 -1.86
CA GLU A 218 18.45 6.11 -3.05
C GLU A 218 19.40 4.95 -2.75
N ALA A 219 20.12 5.01 -1.63
CA ALA A 219 20.98 3.94 -1.17
C ALA A 219 20.19 2.66 -0.85
N LEU A 220 19.02 2.80 -0.19
CA LEU A 220 18.13 1.68 0.07
C LEU A 220 17.64 1.03 -1.21
N ALA A 221 17.18 1.80 -2.20
CA ALA A 221 16.71 1.26 -3.48
C ALA A 221 17.82 0.46 -4.19
N LYS A 222 19.05 0.94 -4.18
CA LYS A 222 20.21 0.20 -4.72
C LYS A 222 20.44 -1.10 -3.95
N LYS A 223 20.37 -1.07 -2.62
CA LYS A 223 20.49 -2.27 -1.77
C LYS A 223 19.37 -3.28 -2.03
N LEU A 224 18.18 -2.82 -2.38
CA LEU A 224 17.02 -3.66 -2.73
C LEU A 224 17.06 -4.21 -4.16
N GLY A 225 18.09 -3.85 -4.95
CA GLY A 225 18.29 -4.39 -6.29
C GLY A 225 18.06 -3.41 -7.44
N ALA A 226 17.87 -2.12 -7.18
CA ALA A 226 17.84 -1.14 -8.26
C ALA A 226 19.22 -1.03 -8.91
N LYS A 227 19.29 -1.28 -10.22
CA LYS A 227 20.49 -1.12 -11.04
C LYS A 227 20.98 0.33 -11.06
N GLU A 228 20.04 1.26 -11.17
CA GLU A 228 20.30 2.70 -11.18
C GLU A 228 19.13 3.45 -10.54
N VAL A 229 19.42 4.51 -9.80
CA VAL A 229 18.42 5.44 -9.28
C VAL A 229 18.61 6.78 -10.01
N LEU A 230 17.55 7.23 -10.66
CA LEU A 230 17.52 8.44 -11.50
C LEU A 230 16.76 9.55 -10.76
N ASN A 231 17.43 10.64 -10.45
CA ASN A 231 16.88 11.73 -9.67
C ASN A 231 16.36 12.83 -10.59
N LEU A 232 15.04 13.04 -10.61
CA LEU A 232 14.38 14.06 -11.45
C LEU A 232 14.81 15.47 -11.12
N THR A 233 15.09 15.77 -9.86
CA THR A 233 15.53 17.11 -9.44
C THR A 233 16.92 17.44 -9.97
N ALA A 234 17.81 16.46 -10.03
CA ALA A 234 19.18 16.63 -10.50
C ALA A 234 19.28 16.58 -12.05
N MET A 235 18.49 15.71 -12.68
CA MET A 235 18.64 15.41 -14.12
C MET A 235 17.60 16.09 -15.00
N GLY A 236 16.39 16.34 -14.49
CA GLY A 236 15.23 16.73 -15.27
C GLY A 236 14.49 15.54 -15.90
N THR A 237 13.19 15.73 -16.11
CA THR A 237 12.29 14.66 -16.59
C THR A 237 12.70 14.11 -17.95
N GLU A 238 13.05 15.00 -18.89
CA GLU A 238 13.43 14.62 -20.27
C GLU A 238 14.72 13.79 -20.29
N ALA A 239 15.75 14.21 -19.55
CA ALA A 239 17.02 13.49 -19.48
C ALA A 239 16.86 12.10 -18.85
N VAL A 240 16.01 11.95 -17.82
CA VAL A 240 15.68 10.66 -17.23
C VAL A 240 14.98 9.76 -18.25
N THR A 241 14.00 10.28 -19.00
CA THR A 241 13.29 9.53 -20.05
C THR A 241 14.24 9.07 -21.15
N GLN A 242 15.06 9.96 -21.66
CA GLN A 242 16.07 9.64 -22.70
C GLN A 242 17.11 8.63 -22.19
N ARG A 243 17.55 8.75 -20.93
CA ARG A 243 18.47 7.79 -20.30
C ARG A 243 17.88 6.37 -20.30
N LEU A 244 16.64 6.21 -19.85
CA LEU A 244 15.97 4.92 -19.81
C LEU A 244 15.72 4.35 -21.21
N GLN A 245 15.34 5.17 -22.17
CA GLN A 245 15.19 4.75 -23.57
C GLN A 245 16.53 4.26 -24.15
N LYS A 246 17.61 5.02 -23.96
CA LYS A 246 18.95 4.67 -24.45
C LYS A 246 19.45 3.34 -23.88
N GLU A 247 19.29 3.12 -22.56
CA GLU A 247 19.71 1.88 -21.91
C GLU A 247 18.91 0.65 -22.38
N ASN A 248 17.73 0.86 -22.96
CA ASN A 248 16.86 -0.19 -23.49
C ASN A 248 16.78 -0.18 -25.01
N GLY A 249 17.88 0.11 -25.67
CA GLY A 249 18.00 0.06 -27.14
C GLY A 249 17.19 1.09 -27.90
N GLY A 250 16.86 2.22 -27.29
CA GLY A 250 16.05 3.29 -27.87
C GLY A 250 14.53 3.07 -27.79
N LEU A 251 14.08 1.91 -27.28
CA LEU A 251 12.67 1.53 -27.27
C LEU A 251 11.93 1.95 -26.01
N GLY A 252 12.62 2.06 -24.88
CA GLY A 252 12.05 2.23 -23.54
C GLY A 252 11.97 0.92 -22.75
N VAL A 253 11.43 0.99 -21.52
CA VAL A 253 11.34 -0.16 -20.61
C VAL A 253 10.10 -1.01 -20.88
N ASP A 254 10.15 -2.28 -20.46
CA ASP A 254 9.04 -3.22 -20.58
C ASP A 254 7.91 -2.93 -19.61
N LEU A 255 8.25 -2.53 -18.38
CA LEU A 255 7.29 -2.29 -17.30
C LEU A 255 7.61 -0.98 -16.56
N CYS A 256 6.58 -0.21 -16.27
CA CYS A 256 6.63 0.93 -15.36
C CYS A 256 5.67 0.70 -14.20
N PHE A 257 6.15 0.93 -12.98
CA PHE A 257 5.38 0.83 -11.74
C PHE A 257 5.29 2.22 -11.09
N GLU A 258 4.10 2.81 -11.07
CA GLU A 258 3.86 4.14 -10.52
C GLU A 258 3.52 4.04 -9.03
N ALA A 259 4.39 4.52 -8.16
CA ALA A 259 4.25 4.56 -6.71
C ALA A 259 4.53 5.95 -6.12
N SER A 260 4.59 6.98 -6.96
CA SER A 260 4.86 8.35 -6.50
C SER A 260 3.60 9.12 -6.12
N GLY A 261 2.46 8.79 -6.76
CA GLY A 261 1.21 9.54 -6.64
C GLY A 261 1.27 10.94 -7.27
N ALA A 262 2.33 11.28 -8.00
CA ALA A 262 2.43 12.54 -8.70
C ALA A 262 1.71 12.46 -10.06
N PRO A 263 0.75 13.35 -10.38
CA PRO A 263 0.04 13.31 -11.66
C PRO A 263 0.97 13.35 -12.89
N SER A 264 2.07 14.11 -12.81
CA SER A 264 3.06 14.19 -13.90
C SER A 264 3.81 12.88 -14.15
N ALA A 265 3.93 12.00 -13.14
CA ALA A 265 4.55 10.69 -13.30
C ALA A 265 3.76 9.79 -14.26
N VAL A 266 2.44 9.99 -14.37
CA VAL A 266 1.59 9.23 -15.30
C VAL A 266 2.01 9.46 -16.76
N VAL A 267 2.19 10.71 -17.16
CA VAL A 267 2.65 11.03 -18.51
C VAL A 267 4.06 10.52 -18.75
N GLN A 268 4.97 10.77 -17.82
CA GLN A 268 6.35 10.31 -17.91
C GLN A 268 6.42 8.77 -18.02
N GLY A 269 5.63 8.04 -17.22
CA GLY A 269 5.60 6.57 -17.26
C GLY A 269 5.18 6.03 -18.64
N MET A 270 4.17 6.66 -19.28
CA MET A 270 3.77 6.29 -20.63
C MET A 270 4.86 6.62 -21.67
N ASP A 271 5.61 7.72 -21.49
CA ASP A 271 6.73 8.09 -22.39
C ASP A 271 7.90 7.12 -22.30
N ILE A 272 8.25 6.68 -21.08
CA ILE A 272 9.36 5.77 -20.81
C ILE A 272 9.10 4.37 -21.35
N LEU A 273 7.84 3.93 -21.37
CA LEU A 273 7.47 2.58 -21.81
C LEU A 273 7.70 2.39 -23.32
N ARG A 274 8.19 1.21 -23.69
CA ARG A 274 8.21 0.77 -25.08
C ARG A 274 6.80 0.47 -25.60
N ASN A 275 6.69 0.24 -26.91
CA ASN A 275 5.45 -0.29 -27.49
C ASN A 275 5.09 -1.64 -26.84
N ARG A 276 3.79 -1.80 -26.53
CA ARG A 276 3.24 -2.92 -25.76
C ARG A 276 3.82 -3.03 -24.34
N GLY A 277 4.34 -1.94 -23.79
CA GLY A 277 4.80 -1.86 -22.41
C GLY A 277 3.64 -1.95 -21.43
N VAL A 278 3.95 -2.38 -20.22
CA VAL A 278 3.00 -2.54 -19.10
C VAL A 278 3.15 -1.39 -18.12
N TYR A 279 2.08 -0.70 -17.83
CA TYR A 279 2.01 0.36 -16.84
C TYR A 279 1.12 -0.04 -15.66
N LEU A 280 1.72 -0.26 -14.50
CA LEU A 280 1.01 -0.54 -13.24
C LEU A 280 0.87 0.75 -12.44
N VAL A 281 -0.35 1.10 -12.05
CA VAL A 281 -0.67 2.40 -11.45
C VAL A 281 -1.36 2.22 -10.08
N PRO A 282 -0.64 1.82 -9.02
CA PRO A 282 -1.18 1.81 -7.66
C PRO A 282 -1.05 3.16 -6.93
N GLY A 283 -0.16 4.06 -7.38
CA GLY A 283 0.23 5.25 -6.61
C GLY A 283 -0.74 6.43 -6.70
N GLN A 284 -1.66 6.47 -7.66
CA GLN A 284 -2.57 7.60 -7.88
C GLN A 284 -3.77 7.62 -6.92
N TYR A 285 -3.59 7.12 -5.71
CA TYR A 285 -4.63 7.03 -4.68
C TYR A 285 -4.90 8.36 -3.95
N SER A 286 -3.92 9.25 -3.90
CA SER A 286 -3.91 10.40 -2.99
C SER A 286 -4.67 11.64 -3.47
N ASN A 287 -5.40 11.56 -4.60
CA ASN A 287 -6.12 12.70 -5.19
C ASN A 287 -5.26 13.99 -5.28
N SER A 288 -4.03 13.84 -5.77
CA SER A 288 -3.04 14.93 -5.83
C SER A 288 -3.25 15.88 -7.01
N GLY A 289 -4.37 15.77 -7.72
CA GLY A 289 -4.75 16.57 -8.88
C GLY A 289 -4.78 15.76 -10.18
N GLY A 290 -5.15 16.43 -11.26
CA GLY A 290 -5.21 15.85 -12.61
C GLY A 290 -3.99 16.16 -13.47
N VAL A 291 -3.84 15.42 -14.56
CA VAL A 291 -2.88 15.68 -15.63
C VAL A 291 -3.54 15.47 -17.00
N VAL A 292 -3.15 16.26 -17.97
CA VAL A 292 -3.61 16.09 -19.36
C VAL A 292 -2.82 14.95 -20.01
N ILE A 293 -3.51 13.97 -20.53
CA ILE A 293 -2.95 12.85 -21.28
C ILE A 293 -3.34 13.01 -22.76
N GLN A 294 -2.41 12.73 -23.66
CA GLN A 294 -2.71 12.58 -25.07
C GLN A 294 -3.14 11.13 -25.35
N PRO A 295 -4.42 10.84 -25.63
CA PRO A 295 -4.93 9.47 -25.73
C PRO A 295 -4.21 8.61 -26.79
N GLN A 296 -3.70 9.25 -27.84
CA GLN A 296 -2.94 8.56 -28.91
C GLN A 296 -1.66 7.89 -28.39
N MET A 297 -1.09 8.32 -27.27
CA MET A 297 0.06 7.64 -26.65
C MET A 297 -0.30 6.20 -26.27
N ILE A 298 -1.51 5.98 -25.75
CA ILE A 298 -1.99 4.65 -25.40
C ILE A 298 -2.15 3.81 -26.67
N THR A 299 -2.79 4.38 -27.69
CA THR A 299 -3.11 3.68 -28.95
C THR A 299 -1.85 3.36 -29.77
N PHE A 300 -0.97 4.35 -29.98
CA PHE A 300 0.20 4.17 -30.86
C PHE A 300 1.25 3.24 -30.25
N LYS A 301 1.36 3.23 -28.92
CA LYS A 301 2.23 2.30 -28.21
C LYS A 301 1.55 1.00 -27.83
N ALA A 302 0.22 0.86 -28.03
CA ALA A 302 -0.59 -0.29 -27.57
C ALA A 302 -0.27 -0.65 -26.11
N LEU A 303 -0.31 0.34 -25.20
CA LEU A 303 0.06 0.18 -23.80
C LEU A 303 -0.95 -0.68 -23.04
N HIS A 304 -0.46 -1.48 -22.11
CA HIS A 304 -1.25 -2.18 -21.12
C HIS A 304 -1.25 -1.37 -19.82
N ILE A 305 -2.30 -0.61 -19.57
CA ILE A 305 -2.42 0.22 -18.36
C ILE A 305 -3.34 -0.49 -17.37
N ILE A 306 -2.82 -0.76 -16.16
CA ILE A 306 -3.50 -1.54 -15.14
C ILE A 306 -3.51 -0.71 -13.85
N GLY A 307 -4.72 -0.27 -13.44
CA GLY A 307 -4.94 0.36 -12.15
C GLY A 307 -4.97 -0.68 -11.04
N SER A 308 -4.52 -0.31 -9.85
CA SER A 308 -4.62 -1.12 -8.64
C SER A 308 -4.93 -0.19 -7.48
N SER A 309 -6.04 -0.43 -6.79
CA SER A 309 -6.48 0.47 -5.71
C SER A 309 -6.13 -0.10 -4.34
N GLN A 310 -6.81 -1.16 -3.94
CA GLN A 310 -6.66 -1.79 -2.64
C GLN A 310 -6.16 -3.23 -2.81
N TYR A 311 -6.01 -3.91 -1.70
CA TYR A 311 -5.75 -5.34 -1.63
C TYR A 311 -6.74 -5.95 -0.65
N SER A 312 -6.96 -7.24 -0.73
CA SER A 312 -7.63 -8.06 0.27
C SER A 312 -6.86 -9.36 0.47
N MET A 313 -7.20 -10.08 1.53
CA MET A 313 -6.58 -11.39 1.82
C MET A 313 -7.16 -12.51 0.97
#